data_b5f49fda24a3daa2ee8f24bec380707c
#
_entry.id   b5f49fda24a3daa2ee8f24bec380707c
#
_cell.length_a   1.000
_cell.length_b   1.000
_cell.length_c   1.000
_cell.angle_alpha   90.00
_cell.angle_beta   90.00
_cell.angle_gamma   90.00
#
_symmetry.space_group_name_H-M   'P 1'
#
loop_
_entity.id
_entity.type
_entity.pdbx_description
1 polymer ?
#
loop_
_entity_poly.entity_id
_entity_poly.type
_entity_poly.pdbx_seq_one_letter_code
_entity_poly.pdbx_strand_id
1 'polypeptide(L)'
;FKNIFGEDYYLELQLHPSGDPQKDADVYENQLRVNKVILELAAKYGVKYICSNDVHFILAEDAVAHDHLICLNTGRDLDDPNRMRYTFQEYLKSPEEMAALFPDHPEALATTLEIADKCEDYKLTHAPLMPNFPPPEDFPIALGELRESFVKKIEDEEMLAKIGACATVP
;
A
#
# COMPACT_ATOMS: atom_id res chain seq x y z
N PHE A 1 16.46 9.67 2.66
CA PHE A 1 16.02 8.29 2.53
C PHE A 1 17.20 7.33 2.47
N LYS A 2 18.22 7.53 1.63
CA LYS A 2 19.40 6.65 1.57
C LYS A 2 20.08 6.44 2.94
N ASN A 3 20.17 7.47 3.78
CA ASN A 3 20.73 7.35 5.13
C ASN A 3 19.88 6.52 6.10
N ILE A 4 18.58 6.33 5.78
CA ILE A 4 17.64 5.56 6.61
C ILE A 4 17.61 4.10 6.12
N PHE A 5 17.46 3.90 4.81
CA PHE A 5 17.23 2.59 4.20
C PHE A 5 18.48 1.95 3.59
N GLY A 6 19.60 2.70 3.49
CA GLY A 6 20.86 2.18 2.96
C GLY A 6 20.71 1.64 1.54
N GLU A 7 21.08 0.36 1.37
CA GLU A 7 21.02 -0.37 0.10
C GLU A 7 19.59 -0.81 -0.30
N ASP A 8 18.62 -0.66 0.60
CA ASP A 8 17.20 -0.99 0.34
C ASP A 8 16.40 0.23 -0.12
N TYR A 9 17.08 1.33 -0.44
CA TYR A 9 16.48 2.48 -1.07
C TYR A 9 16.71 2.47 -2.57
N TYR A 10 15.62 2.43 -3.32
CA TYR A 10 15.60 2.43 -4.78
C TYR A 10 14.86 3.65 -5.31
N LEU A 11 15.23 4.10 -6.50
CA LEU A 11 14.47 5.07 -7.29
C LEU A 11 13.64 4.32 -8.32
N GLU A 12 12.55 4.91 -8.78
CA GLU A 12 11.57 4.25 -9.63
C GLU A 12 11.33 5.04 -10.91
N LEU A 13 11.39 4.35 -12.05
CA LEU A 13 11.02 4.86 -13.36
C LEU A 13 9.66 4.30 -13.75
N GLN A 14 8.78 5.15 -14.23
CA GLN A 14 7.47 4.78 -14.78
C GLN A 14 7.27 5.39 -16.15
N LEU A 15 6.62 4.65 -17.05
CA LEU A 15 6.22 5.12 -18.38
C LEU A 15 4.85 4.54 -18.74
N HIS A 16 3.92 5.41 -19.08
CA HIS A 16 2.56 5.04 -19.47
C HIS A 16 2.16 5.70 -20.80
N PRO A 17 2.79 5.32 -21.94
CA PRO A 17 2.41 5.84 -23.24
C PRO A 17 1.04 5.28 -23.63
N SER A 18 0.02 6.12 -23.69
CA SER A 18 -1.35 5.71 -24.03
C SER A 18 -1.65 5.74 -25.52
N GLY A 19 -0.85 6.48 -26.29
CA GLY A 19 -1.11 6.80 -27.69
C GLY A 19 -2.24 7.82 -27.89
N ASP A 20 -2.82 8.35 -26.82
CA ASP A 20 -3.76 9.47 -26.83
C ASP A 20 -2.99 10.76 -26.52
N PRO A 21 -2.87 11.69 -27.50
CA PRO A 21 -2.06 12.89 -27.32
C PRO A 21 -2.42 13.74 -26.10
N GLN A 22 -3.68 13.76 -25.70
CA GLN A 22 -4.13 14.54 -24.54
C GLN A 22 -3.69 13.88 -23.23
N LYS A 23 -3.86 12.57 -23.11
CA LYS A 23 -3.40 11.82 -21.94
C LYS A 23 -1.88 11.80 -21.84
N ASP A 24 -1.21 11.63 -22.97
CA ASP A 24 0.26 11.58 -23.06
C ASP A 24 0.89 12.93 -22.68
N ALA A 25 0.29 14.06 -23.04
CA ALA A 25 0.75 15.38 -22.62
C ALA A 25 0.72 15.56 -21.09
N ASP A 26 -0.32 15.05 -20.44
CA ASP A 26 -0.50 15.20 -19.00
C ASP A 26 0.34 14.21 -18.17
N VAL A 27 0.57 13.00 -18.65
CA VAL A 27 1.23 11.93 -17.91
C VAL A 27 2.57 11.54 -18.51
N TYR A 28 2.59 11.02 -19.74
CA TYR A 28 3.78 10.42 -20.35
C TYR A 28 4.91 11.44 -20.54
N GLU A 29 4.63 12.65 -21.03
CA GLU A 29 5.65 13.69 -21.18
C GLU A 29 6.23 14.14 -19.82
N ASN A 30 5.39 14.17 -18.78
CA ASN A 30 5.84 14.44 -17.43
C ASN A 30 6.74 13.31 -16.91
N GLN A 31 6.38 12.05 -17.15
CA GLN A 31 7.19 10.89 -16.76
C GLN A 31 8.55 10.92 -17.44
N LEU A 32 8.64 11.26 -18.72
CA LEU A 32 9.92 11.41 -19.43
C LEU A 32 10.83 12.45 -18.77
N ARG A 33 10.28 13.61 -18.37
CA ARG A 33 11.03 14.64 -17.66
C ARG A 33 11.50 14.20 -16.29
N VAL A 34 10.60 13.58 -15.53
CA VAL A 34 10.88 13.09 -14.17
C VAL A 34 11.90 11.97 -14.21
N ASN A 35 11.77 11.01 -15.12
CA ASN A 35 12.70 9.89 -15.28
C ASN A 35 14.12 10.37 -15.57
N LYS A 36 14.27 11.41 -16.39
CA LYS A 36 15.58 12.03 -16.63
C LYS A 36 16.23 12.53 -15.33
N VAL A 37 15.47 13.22 -14.50
CA VAL A 37 15.96 13.72 -13.19
C VAL A 37 16.26 12.56 -12.25
N ILE A 38 15.43 11.52 -12.25
CA ILE A 38 15.64 10.31 -11.43
C ILE A 38 16.97 9.65 -11.80
N LEU A 39 17.27 9.49 -13.09
CA LEU A 39 18.54 8.92 -13.57
C LEU A 39 19.74 9.77 -13.15
N GLU A 40 19.63 11.10 -13.24
CA GLU A 40 20.67 12.01 -12.75
C GLU A 40 20.90 11.87 -11.25
N LEU A 41 19.82 11.73 -10.46
CA LEU A 41 19.88 11.50 -9.02
C LEU A 41 20.47 10.11 -8.69
N ALA A 42 20.05 9.07 -9.41
CA ALA A 42 20.59 7.72 -9.27
C ALA A 42 22.11 7.71 -9.44
N ALA A 43 22.61 8.33 -10.50
CA ALA A 43 24.04 8.45 -10.78
C ALA A 43 24.77 9.30 -9.71
N LYS A 44 24.19 10.46 -9.33
CA LYS A 44 24.78 11.39 -8.38
C LYS A 44 24.96 10.78 -6.99
N TYR A 45 23.97 10.02 -6.54
CA TYR A 45 23.95 9.48 -5.17
C TYR A 45 24.30 7.99 -5.09
N GLY A 46 24.60 7.35 -6.21
CA GLY A 46 24.89 5.92 -6.27
C GLY A 46 23.70 5.09 -5.72
N VAL A 47 22.49 5.42 -6.15
CA VAL A 47 21.26 4.71 -5.77
C VAL A 47 20.82 3.87 -6.96
N LYS A 48 20.48 2.61 -6.73
CA LYS A 48 19.89 1.74 -7.75
C LYS A 48 18.49 2.22 -8.10
N TYR A 49 18.03 1.86 -9.29
CA TYR A 49 16.68 2.19 -9.74
C TYR A 49 16.01 0.99 -10.40
N ILE A 50 14.69 1.02 -10.41
CA ILE A 50 13.81 0.00 -10.98
C ILE A 50 12.90 0.61 -12.03
N CYS A 51 12.30 -0.24 -12.86
CA CYS A 51 11.15 0.09 -13.70
C CYS A 51 9.91 -0.57 -13.13
N SER A 52 8.83 0.16 -13.01
CA SER A 52 7.53 -0.35 -12.59
C SER A 52 6.42 0.14 -13.51
N ASN A 53 5.24 -0.47 -13.40
CA ASN A 53 4.08 -0.10 -14.21
C ASN A 53 2.91 0.42 -13.37
N ASP A 54 3.10 0.68 -12.09
CA ASP A 54 2.03 1.19 -11.21
C ASP A 54 0.72 0.42 -11.39
N VAL A 55 0.77 -0.91 -11.28
CA VAL A 55 -0.33 -1.83 -11.66
C VAL A 55 -1.56 -1.60 -10.80
N HIS A 56 -2.69 -1.31 -11.44
CA HIS A 56 -3.99 -1.11 -10.81
C HIS A 56 -5.02 -2.17 -11.20
N PHE A 57 -4.82 -2.88 -12.31
CA PHE A 57 -5.68 -3.94 -12.80
C PHE A 57 -4.85 -5.00 -13.55
N ILE A 58 -5.43 -6.19 -13.76
CA ILE A 58 -4.68 -7.33 -14.27
C ILE A 58 -4.57 -7.32 -15.80
N LEU A 59 -5.70 -7.24 -16.49
CA LEU A 59 -5.77 -7.31 -17.94
C LEU A 59 -5.99 -5.92 -18.56
N ALA A 60 -5.43 -5.69 -19.74
CA ALA A 60 -5.61 -4.39 -20.43
C ALA A 60 -7.09 -4.04 -20.68
N GLU A 61 -7.95 -5.05 -20.91
CA GLU A 61 -9.39 -4.88 -21.07
C GLU A 61 -10.11 -4.46 -19.79
N ASP A 62 -9.51 -4.65 -18.62
CA ASP A 62 -10.09 -4.23 -17.34
C ASP A 62 -10.05 -2.71 -17.13
N ALA A 63 -9.33 -1.99 -17.97
CA ALA A 63 -9.14 -0.54 -17.86
C ALA A 63 -10.47 0.23 -17.80
N VAL A 64 -11.46 -0.17 -18.59
CA VAL A 64 -12.78 0.47 -18.62
C VAL A 64 -13.54 0.21 -17.32
N ALA A 65 -13.50 -1.02 -16.81
CA ALA A 65 -14.14 -1.36 -15.55
C ALA A 65 -13.49 -0.60 -14.38
N HIS A 66 -12.15 -0.49 -14.40
CA HIS A 66 -11.39 0.28 -13.43
C HIS A 66 -11.75 1.78 -13.46
N ASP A 67 -11.91 2.38 -14.64
CA ASP A 67 -12.31 3.78 -14.79
C ASP A 67 -13.70 4.05 -14.17
N HIS A 68 -14.66 3.12 -14.34
CA HIS A 68 -15.97 3.19 -13.68
C HIS A 68 -15.85 3.06 -12.16
N LEU A 69 -14.97 2.19 -11.67
CA LEU A 69 -14.74 2.00 -10.24
C LEU A 69 -14.15 3.27 -9.60
N ILE A 70 -13.27 3.99 -10.29
CA ILE A 70 -12.75 5.28 -9.84
C ILE A 70 -13.89 6.30 -9.71
N CYS A 71 -14.77 6.39 -10.70
CA CYS A 71 -15.93 7.27 -10.63
C CYS A 71 -16.81 6.96 -9.42
N LEU A 72 -17.10 5.68 -9.17
CA LEU A 72 -17.89 5.23 -8.02
C LEU A 72 -17.21 5.63 -6.70
N ASN A 73 -15.91 5.38 -6.56
CA ASN A 73 -15.16 5.67 -5.34
C ASN A 73 -14.99 7.16 -5.05
N THR A 74 -14.91 7.98 -6.11
CA THR A 74 -14.72 9.43 -5.98
C THR A 74 -16.03 10.23 -6.02
N GLY A 75 -17.17 9.56 -6.25
CA GLY A 75 -18.47 10.22 -6.40
C GLY A 75 -18.54 11.16 -7.60
N ARG A 76 -17.89 10.79 -8.71
CA ARG A 76 -17.83 11.57 -9.93
C ARG A 76 -18.52 10.83 -11.07
N ASP A 77 -19.09 11.60 -12.00
CA ASP A 77 -19.67 11.06 -13.24
C ASP A 77 -18.59 10.84 -14.30
N LEU A 78 -18.85 9.92 -15.23
CA LEU A 78 -17.90 9.57 -16.30
C LEU A 78 -17.58 10.75 -17.23
N ASP A 79 -18.53 11.65 -17.43
CA ASP A 79 -18.42 12.84 -18.27
C ASP A 79 -17.86 14.07 -17.55
N ASP A 80 -17.62 13.99 -16.23
CA ASP A 80 -16.98 15.09 -15.48
C ASP A 80 -15.56 15.34 -16.03
N PRO A 81 -15.28 16.53 -16.58
CA PRO A 81 -13.97 16.85 -17.14
C PRO A 81 -12.86 16.92 -16.09
N ASN A 82 -13.21 17.14 -14.83
CA ASN A 82 -12.26 17.30 -13.72
C ASN A 82 -12.07 16.01 -12.89
N ARG A 83 -12.60 14.88 -13.33
CA ARG A 83 -12.42 13.61 -12.63
C ARG A 83 -11.01 13.05 -12.80
N MET A 84 -10.59 12.26 -11.86
CA MET A 84 -9.36 11.46 -11.97
C MET A 84 -9.48 10.45 -13.13
N ARG A 85 -8.43 10.37 -13.94
CA ARG A 85 -8.31 9.42 -15.05
C ARG A 85 -6.93 8.79 -15.05
N TYR A 86 -6.88 7.52 -15.41
CA TYR A 86 -5.64 6.81 -15.70
C TYR A 86 -5.38 6.76 -17.21
N THR A 87 -4.19 6.33 -17.58
CA THR A 87 -3.79 6.23 -19.00
C THR A 87 -4.33 4.97 -19.67
N PHE A 88 -4.83 4.02 -18.90
CA PHE A 88 -5.21 2.66 -19.30
C PHE A 88 -4.00 1.76 -19.58
N GLN A 89 -2.81 2.20 -19.17
CA GLN A 89 -1.57 1.44 -19.30
C GLN A 89 -1.13 0.77 -17.99
N GLU A 90 -1.87 0.96 -16.92
CA GLU A 90 -1.56 0.51 -15.56
C GLU A 90 -2.02 -0.96 -15.32
N TYR A 91 -1.99 -1.81 -16.37
CA TYR A 91 -2.24 -3.24 -16.27
C TYR A 91 -0.96 -4.04 -15.96
N LEU A 92 -1.13 -5.29 -15.54
CA LEU A 92 0.00 -6.18 -15.27
C LEU A 92 0.66 -6.61 -16.58
N LYS A 93 1.72 -5.89 -16.96
CA LYS A 93 2.50 -6.18 -18.17
C LYS A 93 3.39 -7.42 -18.00
N SER A 94 3.59 -8.15 -19.08
CA SER A 94 4.58 -9.23 -19.12
C SER A 94 6.02 -8.70 -19.03
N PRO A 95 6.99 -9.55 -18.67
CA PRO A 95 8.40 -9.17 -18.70
C PRO A 95 8.86 -8.64 -20.06
N GLU A 96 8.34 -9.20 -21.17
CA GLU A 96 8.65 -8.80 -22.53
C GLU A 96 8.07 -7.40 -22.84
N GLU A 97 6.85 -7.12 -22.40
CA GLU A 97 6.22 -5.80 -22.55
C GLU A 97 6.98 -4.75 -21.74
N MET A 98 7.40 -5.08 -20.52
CA MET A 98 8.21 -4.18 -19.69
C MET A 98 9.59 -3.94 -20.33
N ALA A 99 10.23 -4.96 -20.90
CA ALA A 99 11.51 -4.80 -21.61
C ALA A 99 11.36 -3.94 -22.87
N ALA A 100 10.25 -4.07 -23.57
CA ALA A 100 9.97 -3.23 -24.75
C ALA A 100 9.69 -1.77 -24.35
N LEU A 101 9.10 -1.53 -23.18
CA LEU A 101 8.81 -0.20 -22.65
C LEU A 101 10.09 0.52 -22.17
N PHE A 102 11.07 -0.22 -21.62
CA PHE A 102 12.31 0.31 -21.08
C PHE A 102 13.56 -0.31 -21.77
N PRO A 103 13.70 -0.19 -23.10
CA PRO A 103 14.78 -0.87 -23.84
C PRO A 103 16.18 -0.39 -23.45
N ASP A 104 16.31 0.85 -22.97
CA ASP A 104 17.57 1.46 -22.58
C ASP A 104 17.95 1.19 -21.11
N HIS A 105 17.10 0.48 -20.36
CA HIS A 105 17.25 0.25 -18.92
C HIS A 105 17.11 -1.22 -18.49
N PRO A 106 17.80 -2.18 -19.13
CA PRO A 106 17.71 -3.59 -18.75
C PRO A 106 18.18 -3.85 -17.32
N GLU A 107 19.11 -3.04 -16.82
CA GLU A 107 19.57 -3.14 -15.42
C GLU A 107 18.46 -2.80 -14.41
N ALA A 108 17.57 -1.86 -14.76
CA ALA A 108 16.44 -1.50 -13.88
C ALA A 108 15.43 -2.65 -13.75
N LEU A 109 15.24 -3.41 -14.83
CA LEU A 109 14.40 -4.62 -14.81
C LEU A 109 15.08 -5.73 -14.00
N ALA A 110 16.40 -5.93 -14.15
CA ALA A 110 17.14 -6.88 -13.35
C ALA A 110 17.11 -6.54 -11.85
N THR A 111 17.14 -5.26 -11.49
CA THR A 111 17.06 -4.80 -10.11
C THR A 111 15.72 -5.19 -9.44
N THR A 112 14.62 -5.34 -10.19
CA THR A 112 13.35 -5.82 -9.62
C THR A 112 13.46 -7.26 -9.10
N LEU A 113 14.21 -8.11 -9.78
CA LEU A 113 14.48 -9.49 -9.32
C LEU A 113 15.37 -9.48 -8.08
N GLU A 114 16.38 -8.60 -8.02
CA GLU A 114 17.18 -8.42 -6.80
C GLU A 114 16.32 -8.08 -5.58
N ILE A 115 15.32 -7.21 -5.75
CA ILE A 115 14.39 -6.89 -4.66
C ILE A 115 13.54 -8.10 -4.27
N ALA A 116 13.03 -8.83 -5.26
CA ALA A 116 12.25 -10.04 -5.00
C ALA A 116 13.06 -11.09 -4.22
N ASP A 117 14.34 -11.27 -4.57
CA ASP A 117 15.24 -12.21 -3.90
C ASP A 117 15.58 -11.82 -2.44
N LYS A 118 15.42 -10.54 -2.08
CA LYS A 118 15.56 -10.07 -0.70
C LYS A 118 14.34 -10.36 0.17
N CYS A 119 13.19 -10.66 -0.44
CA CYS A 119 11.97 -10.93 0.29
C CYS A 119 11.98 -12.36 0.82
N GLU A 120 11.89 -12.51 2.13
CA GLU A 120 11.77 -13.80 2.79
C GLU A 120 10.31 -14.21 2.93
N ASP A 121 10.05 -15.53 2.86
CA ASP A 121 8.72 -16.07 3.15
C ASP A 121 8.41 -15.92 4.65
N TYR A 122 7.43 -15.13 5.00
CA TYR A 122 6.96 -14.98 6.37
C TYR A 122 5.43 -14.98 6.46
N LYS A 123 4.94 -15.35 7.66
CA LYS A 123 3.50 -15.35 7.93
C LYS A 123 3.10 -14.09 8.70
N LEU A 124 2.18 -13.32 8.15
CA LEU A 124 1.57 -12.17 8.84
C LEU A 124 0.59 -12.60 9.94
N THR A 125 0.02 -13.81 9.80
CA THR A 125 -0.96 -14.33 10.75
C THR A 125 -0.26 -14.91 11.98
N HIS A 126 -0.56 -14.38 13.14
CA HIS A 126 -0.11 -14.88 14.44
C HIS A 126 -1.30 -14.93 15.42
N ALA A 127 -1.09 -15.58 16.58
CA ALA A 127 -2.08 -15.55 17.65
C ALA A 127 -2.37 -14.10 18.08
N PRO A 128 -3.62 -13.78 18.43
CA PRO A 128 -3.96 -12.44 18.93
C PRO A 128 -3.04 -12.02 20.08
N LEU A 129 -2.41 -10.87 19.95
CA LEU A 129 -1.62 -10.27 21.01
C LEU A 129 -2.56 -9.41 21.87
N MET A 130 -2.87 -9.88 23.06
CA MET A 130 -3.60 -9.06 24.03
C MET A 130 -2.61 -8.09 24.66
N PRO A 131 -2.88 -6.78 24.61
CA PRO A 131 -2.04 -5.81 25.30
C PRO A 131 -2.10 -6.05 26.80
N ASN A 132 -0.96 -6.21 27.43
CA ASN A 132 -0.86 -6.24 28.89
C ASN A 132 -0.73 -4.80 29.38
N PHE A 133 -1.80 -4.28 29.95
CA PHE A 133 -1.82 -2.96 30.55
C PHE A 133 -1.95 -3.14 32.08
N PRO A 134 -0.85 -3.12 32.83
CA PRO A 134 -0.94 -3.17 34.30
C PRO A 134 -1.62 -1.88 34.78
N PRO A 135 -2.75 -1.99 35.49
CA PRO A 135 -3.38 -0.80 36.07
C PRO A 135 -2.45 -0.16 37.10
N PRO A 136 -2.51 1.18 37.26
CA PRO A 136 -1.79 1.87 38.32
C PRO A 136 -2.16 1.32 39.70
N GLU A 137 -1.26 1.41 40.71
CA GLU A 137 -1.46 0.87 42.04
C GLU A 137 -2.69 1.50 42.78
N ASP A 138 -3.08 2.71 42.38
CA ASP A 138 -4.23 3.46 42.90
C ASP A 138 -5.56 3.18 42.15
N PHE A 139 -5.53 2.23 41.16
CA PHE A 139 -6.70 1.85 40.36
C PHE A 139 -7.72 0.89 41.01
N PRO A 140 -7.48 0.24 42.17
CA PRO A 140 -8.38 -0.77 42.75
C PRO A 140 -9.79 -0.26 43.08
N ILE A 141 -9.93 1.02 43.41
CA ILE A 141 -11.22 1.61 43.81
C ILE A 141 -12.11 1.84 42.59
N ALA A 142 -11.54 2.31 41.50
CA ALA A 142 -12.25 2.55 40.24
C ALA A 142 -12.70 1.24 39.56
N LEU A 143 -11.95 0.13 39.72
CA LEU A 143 -12.33 -1.19 39.23
C LEU A 143 -13.56 -1.77 39.90
N GLY A 144 -13.72 -1.55 41.22
CA GLY A 144 -14.91 -1.97 41.98
C GLY A 144 -16.17 -1.27 41.45
N GLU A 145 -16.13 0.05 41.31
CA GLU A 145 -17.25 0.84 40.80
C GLU A 145 -17.59 0.56 39.34
N LEU A 146 -16.57 0.41 38.48
CA LEU A 146 -16.72 -0.01 37.08
C LEU A 146 -17.35 -1.40 36.99
N ARG A 147 -16.88 -2.35 37.80
CA ARG A 147 -17.40 -3.72 37.84
C ARG A 147 -18.87 -3.74 38.23
N GLU A 148 -19.24 -3.02 39.27
CA GLU A 148 -20.65 -2.91 39.71
C GLU A 148 -21.55 -2.28 38.65
N SER A 149 -21.02 -1.29 37.90
CA SER A 149 -21.76 -0.64 36.83
C SER A 149 -21.95 -1.55 35.62
N PHE A 150 -20.97 -2.40 35.30
CA PHE A 150 -21.06 -3.38 34.21
C PHE A 150 -21.95 -4.55 34.56
N VAL A 151 -21.83 -5.12 35.78
CA VAL A 151 -22.67 -6.23 36.27
C VAL A 151 -24.16 -5.86 36.26
N LYS A 152 -24.51 -4.64 36.62
CA LYS A 152 -25.89 -4.14 36.55
C LYS A 152 -26.47 -4.06 35.13
N LYS A 153 -25.64 -4.11 34.08
CA LYS A 153 -26.07 -4.02 32.67
C LYS A 153 -26.08 -5.37 31.94
N ILE A 154 -25.62 -6.44 32.62
CA ILE A 154 -25.51 -7.77 31.99
C ILE A 154 -26.70 -8.61 32.50
N GLU A 155 -27.58 -8.98 31.58
CA GLU A 155 -28.75 -9.84 31.86
C GLU A 155 -28.43 -11.34 31.71
N ASP A 156 -27.23 -11.69 31.22
CA ASP A 156 -26.80 -13.06 30.98
C ASP A 156 -26.20 -13.66 32.25
N GLU A 157 -26.94 -14.62 32.84
CA GLU A 157 -26.57 -15.32 34.10
C GLU A 157 -25.24 -16.10 33.96
N GLU A 158 -24.95 -16.69 32.78
CA GLU A 158 -23.72 -17.43 32.56
C GLU A 158 -22.50 -16.50 32.52
N MET A 159 -22.66 -15.33 31.91
CA MET A 159 -21.63 -14.30 31.90
C MET A 159 -21.41 -13.68 33.28
N LEU A 160 -22.46 -13.47 34.04
CA LEU A 160 -22.39 -13.01 35.46
C LEU A 160 -21.64 -14.00 36.35
N ALA A 161 -21.85 -15.31 36.16
CA ALA A 161 -21.15 -16.35 36.89
C ALA A 161 -19.65 -16.38 36.55
N LYS A 162 -19.29 -16.21 35.27
CA LYS A 162 -17.88 -16.08 34.79
C LYS A 162 -17.18 -14.85 35.36
N ILE A 163 -17.87 -13.71 35.38
CA ILE A 163 -17.34 -12.47 35.97
C ILE A 163 -17.17 -12.62 37.50
N GLY A 164 -18.12 -13.34 38.16
CA GLY A 164 -18.04 -13.65 39.58
C GLY A 164 -16.85 -14.55 39.95
N ALA A 165 -16.53 -15.53 39.08
CA ALA A 165 -15.39 -16.42 39.22
C ALA A 165 -14.03 -15.73 39.02
N CYS A 166 -13.96 -14.63 38.27
CA CYS A 166 -12.77 -13.79 38.07
C CYS A 166 -12.48 -12.87 39.27
N ALA A 167 -12.75 -13.33 40.50
CA ALA A 167 -12.72 -12.50 41.71
C ALA A 167 -11.29 -12.13 42.18
N THR A 168 -10.27 -12.58 41.53
CA THR A 168 -8.89 -12.20 41.80
C THR A 168 -8.16 -11.93 40.53
N VAL A 169 -7.91 -10.67 40.26
CA VAL A 169 -6.80 -10.28 39.39
C VAL A 169 -5.53 -10.54 40.19
N PRO A 170 -4.59 -11.39 39.71
CA PRO A 170 -3.34 -11.61 40.40
C PRO A 170 -2.50 -10.34 40.40
#